data_b2533329c1a91a18e51db615cd1c48e4
#
_entry.id   b2533329c1a91a18e51db615cd1c48e4
#
_cell.length_a   1.000
_cell.length_b   1.000
_cell.length_c   1.000
_cell.angle_alpha   90.00
_cell.angle_beta   90.00
_cell.angle_gamma   90.00
#
_symmetry.space_group_name_H-M   'P 1'
#
loop_
_entity.id
_entity.type
_entity.pdbx_description
1 polymer ?
#
loop_
_entity_poly.entity_id
_entity_poly.type
_entity_poly.pdbx_seq_one_letter_code
_entity_poly.pdbx_strand_id
1 'polypeptide(L)'
;MPTRSGWGLTFAAVGVILAGRVFGLIELYLIGVVLLVLVAAALAFTALTPLRLEVGRSVRPARVHVGEPSQVLLTMRNDGRRSSPVLGLHDAVRGTPGASLLAAPLERGARSSAAYTLPTASRGGREVGPLTVEMTDAFGLTRASIIAAGRTTVTVYPRVVDLAAPHRTGGADPHGHRSGGLHHEGEEFHALRPYVLGDDLRRVHWPSTARHDELVVRQLALHRHARTTVLLETRPDLHSGSSFETAVSAAASILVAAHRRGDELRLVSSGGHDSGIDDDERHLDTLLTWLATVEPRTGVHVPPSVGDRHGSPVRITTDLDPDVVAGTGRRDRGITIVVSTDGRPGQRAPGLVTITRPDDLLEVWPVTAPGRAPAGAS
;
A
#
# COMPACT_ATOMS: atom_id res chain seq x y z
N MET A 1 23.58 -21.54 23.48
CA MET A 1 24.95 -21.46 22.89
C MET A 1 25.74 -20.39 23.64
N PRO A 2 27.09 -20.55 23.82
CA PRO A 2 27.90 -19.52 24.45
C PRO A 2 27.91 -18.25 23.61
N THR A 3 27.90 -17.08 24.27
CA THR A 3 28.11 -15.78 23.64
C THR A 3 29.59 -15.51 23.39
N ARG A 4 29.95 -14.42 22.74
CA ARG A 4 31.34 -13.99 22.61
C ARG A 4 32.00 -13.82 23.98
N SER A 5 31.28 -13.24 24.96
CA SER A 5 31.74 -13.10 26.35
C SER A 5 31.89 -14.47 27.02
N GLY A 6 30.96 -15.40 26.78
CA GLY A 6 31.05 -16.77 27.31
C GLY A 6 32.26 -17.51 26.79
N TRP A 7 32.57 -17.42 25.51
CA TRP A 7 33.82 -17.99 24.96
C TRP A 7 35.05 -17.30 25.52
N GLY A 8 35.04 -15.95 25.60
CA GLY A 8 36.15 -15.19 26.19
C GLY A 8 36.46 -15.63 27.65
N LEU A 9 35.37 -15.75 28.46
CA LEU A 9 35.52 -16.20 29.85
C LEU A 9 35.99 -17.65 29.93
N THR A 10 35.55 -18.52 29.05
CA THR A 10 36.02 -19.94 28.99
C THR A 10 37.51 -20.01 28.70
N PHE A 11 38.01 -19.28 27.69
CA PHE A 11 39.42 -19.25 27.39
C PHE A 11 40.23 -18.60 28.50
N ALA A 12 39.75 -17.55 29.13
CA ALA A 12 40.37 -16.92 30.28
C ALA A 12 40.46 -17.90 31.48
N ALA A 13 39.37 -18.61 31.77
CA ALA A 13 39.33 -19.61 32.85
C ALA A 13 40.38 -20.74 32.63
N VAL A 14 40.45 -21.27 31.40
CA VAL A 14 41.44 -22.29 31.04
C VAL A 14 42.86 -21.72 31.17
N GLY A 15 43.11 -20.50 30.70
CA GLY A 15 44.43 -19.86 30.82
C GLY A 15 44.86 -19.66 32.28
N VAL A 16 43.93 -19.25 33.16
CA VAL A 16 44.18 -19.06 34.60
C VAL A 16 44.43 -20.41 35.29
N ILE A 17 43.71 -21.49 34.92
CA ILE A 17 43.97 -22.86 35.43
C ILE A 17 45.36 -23.33 35.04
N LEU A 18 45.75 -23.14 33.79
CA LEU A 18 47.06 -23.54 33.29
C LEU A 18 48.18 -22.74 34.00
N ALA A 19 48.01 -21.42 34.15
CA ALA A 19 48.97 -20.59 34.88
C ALA A 19 49.09 -21.01 36.35
N GLY A 20 47.99 -21.24 37.05
CA GLY A 20 47.99 -21.75 38.42
C GLY A 20 48.74 -23.09 38.55
N ARG A 21 48.55 -23.97 37.54
CA ARG A 21 49.23 -25.26 37.49
C ARG A 21 50.74 -25.13 37.25
N VAL A 22 51.15 -24.23 36.33
CA VAL A 22 52.56 -24.02 35.96
C VAL A 22 53.33 -23.33 37.07
N PHE A 23 52.74 -22.29 37.67
CA PHE A 23 53.38 -21.51 38.71
C PHE A 23 53.14 -22.04 40.13
N GLY A 24 52.43 -23.14 40.31
CA GLY A 24 52.15 -23.73 41.62
C GLY A 24 51.23 -22.89 42.51
N LEU A 25 50.46 -21.94 41.91
CA LEU A 25 49.58 -21.01 42.67
C LEU A 25 48.16 -21.57 42.74
N ILE A 26 47.82 -22.12 43.93
CA ILE A 26 46.52 -22.79 44.10
C ILE A 26 45.34 -21.80 44.03
N GLU A 27 45.57 -20.56 44.38
CA GLU A 27 44.57 -19.50 44.31
C GLU A 27 44.13 -19.21 42.89
N LEU A 28 45.10 -19.14 41.95
CA LEU A 28 44.80 -18.99 40.50
C LEU A 28 44.08 -20.21 39.95
N TYR A 29 44.50 -21.42 40.32
CA TYR A 29 43.83 -22.63 39.94
C TYR A 29 42.35 -22.63 40.39
N LEU A 30 42.07 -22.28 41.65
CA LEU A 30 40.73 -22.22 42.21
C LEU A 30 39.88 -21.17 41.49
N ILE A 31 40.43 -19.98 41.21
CA ILE A 31 39.72 -18.91 40.44
C ILE A 31 39.30 -19.41 39.10
N GLY A 32 40.21 -20.06 38.34
CA GLY A 32 39.93 -20.61 37.05
C GLY A 32 38.83 -21.69 37.06
N VAL A 33 38.85 -22.58 38.07
CA VAL A 33 37.79 -23.58 38.27
C VAL A 33 36.44 -22.92 38.55
N VAL A 34 36.39 -21.91 39.39
CA VAL A 34 35.14 -21.17 39.72
C VAL A 34 34.58 -20.53 38.42
N LEU A 35 35.41 -19.88 37.63
CA LEU A 35 34.99 -19.28 36.34
C LEU A 35 34.44 -20.34 35.37
N LEU A 36 35.06 -21.50 35.30
CA LEU A 36 34.60 -22.62 34.46
C LEU A 36 33.25 -23.17 34.95
N VAL A 37 33.09 -23.32 36.27
CA VAL A 37 31.82 -23.73 36.89
C VAL A 37 30.71 -22.69 36.60
N LEU A 38 31.05 -21.40 36.63
CA LEU A 38 30.09 -20.34 36.30
C LEU A 38 29.60 -20.47 34.85
N VAL A 39 30.50 -20.68 33.90
CA VAL A 39 30.12 -20.91 32.49
C VAL A 39 29.27 -22.17 32.34
N ALA A 40 29.65 -23.25 33.03
CA ALA A 40 28.87 -24.50 33.01
C ALA A 40 27.47 -24.31 33.61
N ALA A 41 27.36 -23.56 34.72
CA ALA A 41 26.07 -23.23 35.32
C ALA A 41 25.18 -22.36 34.38
N ALA A 42 25.77 -21.38 33.69
CA ALA A 42 25.06 -20.58 32.69
C ALA A 42 24.57 -21.43 31.52
N LEU A 43 25.37 -22.35 31.02
CA LEU A 43 24.96 -23.31 29.97
C LEU A 43 23.85 -24.24 30.47
N ALA A 44 23.97 -24.77 31.68
CA ALA A 44 22.93 -25.60 32.28
C ALA A 44 21.62 -24.83 32.45
N PHE A 45 21.67 -23.57 32.91
CA PHE A 45 20.51 -22.73 33.05
C PHE A 45 19.76 -22.54 31.71
N THR A 46 20.47 -22.15 30.64
CA THR A 46 19.86 -21.97 29.34
C THR A 46 19.36 -23.27 28.70
N ALA A 47 20.03 -24.40 28.94
CA ALA A 47 19.63 -25.71 28.43
C ALA A 47 18.41 -26.29 29.17
N LEU A 48 18.31 -26.05 30.50
CA LEU A 48 17.26 -26.58 31.36
C LEU A 48 16.02 -25.64 31.44
N THR A 49 16.12 -24.45 30.88
CA THR A 49 15.01 -23.50 30.83
C THR A 49 14.43 -23.41 29.41
N PRO A 50 13.58 -24.35 29.00
CA PRO A 50 12.98 -24.34 27.69
C PRO A 50 12.00 -23.17 27.56
N LEU A 51 12.19 -22.33 26.54
CA LEU A 51 11.27 -21.26 26.20
C LEU A 51 9.97 -21.85 25.64
N ARG A 52 8.92 -21.88 26.44
CA ARG A 52 7.55 -22.26 26.01
C ARG A 52 6.70 -21.02 25.96
N LEU A 53 6.78 -20.32 24.84
CA LEU A 53 6.07 -19.06 24.60
C LEU A 53 5.14 -19.22 23.41
N GLU A 54 3.90 -18.86 23.60
CA GLU A 54 2.99 -18.59 22.49
C GLU A 54 3.18 -17.14 22.08
N VAL A 55 3.65 -16.91 20.87
CA VAL A 55 3.92 -15.56 20.36
C VAL A 55 3.07 -15.31 19.12
N GLY A 56 2.25 -14.29 19.17
CA GLY A 56 1.45 -13.79 18.05
C GLY A 56 2.02 -12.49 17.50
N ARG A 57 1.98 -12.33 16.18
CA ARG A 57 2.27 -11.07 15.51
C ARG A 57 1.07 -10.69 14.66
N SER A 58 0.58 -9.46 14.81
CA SER A 58 -0.44 -8.88 13.95
C SER A 58 0.00 -7.50 13.48
N VAL A 59 -0.28 -7.20 12.21
CA VAL A 59 0.01 -5.89 11.61
C VAL A 59 -1.31 -5.19 11.34
N ARG A 60 -1.45 -3.96 11.80
CA ARG A 60 -2.70 -3.19 11.66
C ARG A 60 -2.40 -1.73 11.30
N PRO A 61 -2.94 -1.27 10.18
CA PRO A 61 -3.55 -2.02 9.10
C PRO A 61 -2.50 -2.86 8.34
N ALA A 62 -2.92 -3.98 7.75
CA ALA A 62 -2.06 -4.83 6.91
C ALA A 62 -1.78 -4.22 5.53
N ARG A 63 -2.58 -3.26 5.13
CA ARG A 63 -2.48 -2.46 3.91
C ARG A 63 -2.56 -1.00 4.31
N VAL A 64 -1.62 -0.19 3.88
CA VAL A 64 -1.44 1.19 4.34
C VAL A 64 -0.86 2.02 3.21
N HIS A 65 -1.24 3.27 3.12
CA HIS A 65 -0.64 4.20 2.15
C HIS A 65 0.67 4.79 2.67
N VAL A 66 1.53 5.21 1.73
CA VAL A 66 2.78 5.91 2.04
C VAL A 66 2.51 7.10 2.98
N GLY A 67 3.24 7.14 4.09
CA GLY A 67 3.11 8.19 5.11
C GLY A 67 2.07 7.93 6.19
N GLU A 68 1.20 6.95 6.02
CA GLU A 68 0.25 6.56 7.05
C GLU A 68 0.87 5.60 8.07
N PRO A 69 0.52 5.69 9.36
CA PRO A 69 1.07 4.82 10.38
C PRO A 69 0.51 3.40 10.27
N SER A 70 1.41 2.41 10.31
CA SER A 70 1.06 1.00 10.51
C SER A 70 1.81 0.49 11.73
N GLN A 71 1.14 -0.28 12.57
CA GLN A 71 1.70 -0.81 13.81
C GLN A 71 1.78 -2.33 13.76
N VAL A 72 2.90 -2.85 14.19
CA VAL A 72 3.08 -4.27 14.46
C VAL A 72 2.84 -4.49 15.95
N LEU A 73 1.81 -5.27 16.26
CA LEU A 73 1.49 -5.68 17.62
C LEU A 73 2.03 -7.10 17.83
N LEU A 74 2.89 -7.24 18.81
CA LEU A 74 3.43 -8.49 19.30
C LEU A 74 2.69 -8.88 20.57
N THR A 75 2.17 -10.07 20.63
CA THR A 75 1.53 -10.63 21.82
C THR A 75 2.31 -11.85 22.27
N MET A 76 2.56 -11.97 23.55
CA MET A 76 3.32 -13.06 24.14
C MET A 76 2.53 -13.66 25.30
N ARG A 77 2.56 -14.97 25.43
CA ARG A 77 2.01 -15.72 26.56
C ARG A 77 3.02 -16.75 27.02
N ASN A 78 3.24 -16.81 28.34
CA ASN A 78 4.09 -17.83 28.92
C ASN A 78 3.29 -19.13 29.19
N ASP A 79 3.47 -20.11 28.33
CA ASP A 79 2.88 -21.46 28.51
C ASP A 79 3.80 -22.39 29.28
N GLY A 80 4.94 -21.88 29.78
CA GLY A 80 5.86 -22.61 30.65
C GLY A 80 5.28 -22.85 32.05
N ARG A 81 5.98 -23.73 32.79
CA ARG A 81 5.61 -24.04 34.19
C ARG A 81 6.16 -23.03 35.21
N ARG A 82 7.13 -22.24 34.82
CA ARG A 82 7.83 -21.23 35.67
C ARG A 82 7.74 -19.86 35.00
N SER A 83 8.03 -18.82 35.77
CA SER A 83 8.23 -17.49 35.24
C SER A 83 9.36 -17.49 34.19
N SER A 84 9.16 -16.73 33.11
CA SER A 84 10.21 -16.54 32.10
C SER A 84 11.29 -15.58 32.65
N PRO A 85 12.52 -15.68 32.17
CA PRO A 85 13.50 -14.61 32.35
C PRO A 85 13.12 -13.38 31.52
N VAL A 86 13.95 -12.33 31.58
CA VAL A 86 13.90 -11.22 30.63
C VAL A 86 14.14 -11.77 29.23
N LEU A 87 13.27 -11.37 28.29
CA LEU A 87 13.32 -11.85 26.91
C LEU A 87 13.66 -10.68 25.99
N GLY A 88 14.61 -10.90 25.09
CA GLY A 88 14.85 -10.05 23.93
C GLY A 88 13.98 -10.49 22.77
N LEU A 89 13.27 -9.56 22.16
CA LEU A 89 12.52 -9.80 20.92
C LEU A 89 13.21 -9.04 19.80
N HIS A 90 13.48 -9.71 18.72
CA HIS A 90 14.00 -9.09 17.52
C HIS A 90 13.12 -9.46 16.32
N ASP A 91 12.43 -8.46 15.77
CA ASP A 91 11.60 -8.62 14.58
C ASP A 91 12.31 -7.95 13.40
N ALA A 92 12.76 -8.73 12.47
CA ALA A 92 13.46 -8.23 11.30
C ALA A 92 12.47 -7.48 10.39
N VAL A 93 12.85 -6.33 9.86
CA VAL A 93 12.07 -5.59 8.86
C VAL A 93 12.99 -5.27 7.69
N ARG A 94 12.66 -5.79 6.52
CA ARG A 94 13.53 -5.66 5.34
C ARG A 94 13.83 -4.19 5.02
N GLY A 95 15.11 -3.88 4.84
CA GLY A 95 15.58 -2.51 4.52
C GLY A 95 15.72 -1.60 5.75
N THR A 96 15.60 -2.15 6.96
CA THR A 96 15.79 -1.42 8.22
C THR A 96 16.59 -2.28 9.22
N PRO A 97 17.07 -1.73 10.34
CA PRO A 97 17.68 -2.53 11.42
C PRO A 97 16.70 -3.50 12.10
N GLY A 98 15.39 -3.42 11.80
CA GLY A 98 14.35 -4.15 12.50
C GLY A 98 13.98 -3.52 13.84
N ALA A 99 13.04 -4.16 14.55
CA ALA A 99 12.60 -3.75 15.88
C ALA A 99 13.24 -4.67 16.95
N SER A 100 13.86 -4.07 17.95
CA SER A 100 14.40 -4.78 19.11
C SER A 100 13.71 -4.29 20.38
N LEU A 101 13.12 -5.20 21.13
CA LEU A 101 12.31 -4.93 22.31
C LEU A 101 12.76 -5.84 23.45
N LEU A 102 12.61 -5.39 24.69
CA LEU A 102 12.81 -6.19 25.87
C LEU A 102 11.46 -6.44 26.55
N ALA A 103 11.16 -7.68 26.83
CA ALA A 103 10.01 -8.07 27.62
C ALA A 103 10.43 -8.41 29.05
N ALA A 104 9.73 -7.84 30.03
CA ALA A 104 9.91 -8.19 31.42
C ALA A 104 9.58 -9.68 31.67
N PRO A 105 10.05 -10.28 32.76
CA PRO A 105 9.69 -11.63 33.15
C PRO A 105 8.18 -11.83 33.17
N LEU A 106 7.70 -12.89 32.55
CA LEU A 106 6.29 -13.25 32.47
C LEU A 106 6.01 -14.41 33.44
N GLU A 107 5.10 -14.25 34.36
CA GLU A 107 4.61 -15.33 35.20
C GLU A 107 3.94 -16.42 34.36
N ARG A 108 3.74 -17.61 34.94
CA ARG A 108 3.02 -18.70 34.28
C ARG A 108 1.63 -18.27 33.86
N GLY A 109 1.30 -18.42 32.57
CA GLY A 109 0.03 -18.05 31.98
C GLY A 109 -0.17 -16.55 31.75
N ALA A 110 0.77 -15.71 32.21
CA ALA A 110 0.70 -14.26 32.00
C ALA A 110 0.88 -13.91 30.53
N ARG A 111 0.26 -12.80 30.14
CA ARG A 111 0.35 -12.22 28.79
C ARG A 111 1.02 -10.86 28.86
N SER A 112 1.78 -10.57 27.82
CA SER A 112 2.33 -9.23 27.58
C SER A 112 2.15 -8.87 26.12
N SER A 113 2.11 -7.58 25.85
CA SER A 113 2.07 -7.06 24.48
C SER A 113 3.07 -5.94 24.31
N ALA A 114 3.64 -5.86 23.13
CA ALA A 114 4.51 -4.78 22.72
C ALA A 114 4.12 -4.34 21.31
N ALA A 115 4.34 -3.08 20.98
CA ALA A 115 4.05 -2.58 19.64
C ALA A 115 5.20 -1.72 19.13
N TYR A 116 5.39 -1.73 17.83
CA TYR A 116 6.29 -0.81 17.16
C TYR A 116 5.69 -0.34 15.84
N THR A 117 6.14 0.83 15.37
CA THR A 117 5.65 1.41 14.11
C THR A 117 6.45 0.88 12.94
N LEU A 118 5.75 0.45 11.89
CA LEU A 118 6.36 0.02 10.65
C LEU A 118 6.74 1.25 9.81
N PRO A 119 7.95 1.31 9.20
CA PRO A 119 8.30 2.41 8.30
C PRO A 119 7.53 2.28 6.99
N THR A 120 6.70 3.29 6.70
CA THR A 120 5.84 3.40 5.52
C THR A 120 6.26 4.54 4.59
N ALA A 121 7.51 4.98 4.66
CA ALA A 121 8.01 6.13 3.89
C ALA A 121 8.08 5.89 2.37
N SER A 122 8.08 4.63 1.92
CA SER A 122 8.07 4.27 0.50
C SER A 122 7.13 3.11 0.24
N ARG A 123 6.49 3.11 -0.93
CA ARG A 123 5.60 2.05 -1.35
C ARG A 123 6.34 0.72 -1.57
N GLY A 124 5.60 -0.35 -1.60
CA GLY A 124 6.11 -1.69 -1.90
C GLY A 124 5.75 -2.74 -0.88
N GLY A 125 6.17 -3.96 -1.15
CA GLY A 125 6.05 -5.06 -0.20
C GLY A 125 7.10 -4.94 0.90
N ARG A 126 6.67 -4.81 2.15
CA ARG A 126 7.53 -4.82 3.34
C ARG A 126 7.49 -6.19 3.97
N GLU A 127 8.60 -6.92 3.90
CA GLU A 127 8.74 -8.19 4.58
C GLU A 127 9.10 -7.94 6.05
N VAL A 128 8.26 -8.43 6.96
CA VAL A 128 8.40 -8.34 8.41
C VAL A 128 8.65 -9.75 8.95
N GLY A 129 9.70 -9.93 9.73
CA GLY A 129 10.11 -11.21 10.28
C GLY A 129 11.35 -11.80 9.62
N PRO A 130 11.86 -12.92 10.15
CA PRO A 130 11.28 -13.70 11.24
C PRO A 130 11.36 -12.97 12.60
N LEU A 131 10.38 -13.20 13.46
CA LEU A 131 10.43 -12.75 14.85
C LEU A 131 11.23 -13.75 15.66
N THR A 132 12.34 -13.32 16.22
CA THR A 132 13.20 -14.12 17.07
C THR A 132 13.05 -13.68 18.52
N VAL A 133 12.87 -14.65 19.40
CA VAL A 133 12.89 -14.43 20.85
C VAL A 133 14.18 -15.01 21.42
N GLU A 134 14.90 -14.18 22.15
CA GLU A 134 16.16 -14.52 22.76
C GLU A 134 16.06 -14.48 24.28
N MET A 135 16.69 -15.45 24.92
CA MET A 135 16.92 -15.51 26.35
C MET A 135 18.42 -15.50 26.60
N THR A 136 18.87 -14.66 27.49
CA THR A 136 20.25 -14.58 27.93
C THR A 136 20.32 -14.88 29.41
N ASP A 137 21.34 -15.58 29.88
CA ASP A 137 21.57 -15.75 31.31
C ASP A 137 21.96 -14.45 32.00
N ALA A 138 21.93 -14.45 33.34
CA ALA A 138 22.14 -13.24 34.15
C ALA A 138 23.51 -12.56 33.91
N PHE A 139 24.52 -13.31 33.47
CA PHE A 139 25.87 -12.82 33.24
C PHE A 139 26.17 -12.56 31.75
N GLY A 140 25.20 -12.81 30.86
CA GLY A 140 25.40 -12.66 29.43
C GLY A 140 26.35 -13.66 28.78
N LEU A 141 26.64 -14.78 29.45
CA LEU A 141 27.61 -15.79 28.99
C LEU A 141 27.00 -16.75 27.97
N THR A 142 25.70 -16.98 28.07
CA THR A 142 24.97 -17.91 27.20
C THR A 142 23.71 -17.30 26.65
N ARG A 143 23.31 -17.78 25.46
CA ARG A 143 22.09 -17.32 24.78
C ARG A 143 21.33 -18.52 24.23
N ALA A 144 20.04 -18.52 24.38
CA ALA A 144 19.12 -19.37 23.66
C ALA A 144 18.18 -18.51 22.80
N SER A 145 17.90 -18.93 21.59
CA SER A 145 17.00 -18.21 20.68
C SER A 145 16.04 -19.17 20.00
N ILE A 146 14.82 -18.72 19.78
CA ILE A 146 13.79 -19.43 19.03
C ILE A 146 13.18 -18.50 17.97
N ILE A 147 12.80 -19.04 16.84
CA ILE A 147 11.96 -18.32 15.86
C ILE A 147 10.52 -18.49 16.34
N ALA A 148 9.94 -17.38 16.81
CA ALA A 148 8.62 -17.36 17.43
C ALA A 148 7.49 -17.08 16.41
N ALA A 149 7.79 -16.34 15.33
CA ALA A 149 6.86 -16.15 14.21
C ALA A 149 7.63 -16.08 12.88
N GLY A 150 7.02 -16.59 11.82
CA GLY A 150 7.56 -16.56 10.47
C GLY A 150 7.55 -15.16 9.85
N ARG A 151 7.72 -15.10 8.53
CA ARG A 151 7.67 -13.86 7.75
C ARG A 151 6.24 -13.52 7.35
N THR A 152 5.95 -12.23 7.28
CA THR A 152 4.68 -11.69 6.80
C THR A 152 4.96 -10.52 5.88
N THR A 153 4.28 -10.42 4.76
CA THR A 153 4.40 -9.28 3.86
C THR A 153 3.28 -8.27 4.15
N VAL A 154 3.67 -7.02 4.32
CA VAL A 154 2.79 -5.87 4.46
C VAL A 154 2.91 -5.04 3.19
N THR A 155 1.78 -4.73 2.57
CA THR A 155 1.78 -3.91 1.34
C THR A 155 1.61 -2.45 1.71
N VAL A 156 2.60 -1.63 1.33
CA VAL A 156 2.51 -0.17 1.41
C VAL A 156 2.09 0.35 0.05
N TYR A 157 0.86 0.82 -0.04
CA TYR A 157 0.30 1.42 -1.25
C TYR A 157 0.93 2.77 -1.55
N PRO A 158 0.90 3.24 -2.81
CA PRO A 158 1.29 4.59 -3.14
C PRO A 158 0.56 5.62 -2.30
N ARG A 159 1.16 6.80 -2.14
CA ARG A 159 0.46 7.94 -1.54
C ARG A 159 -0.75 8.29 -2.40
N VAL A 160 -1.89 8.45 -1.76
CA VAL A 160 -3.13 8.89 -2.39
C VAL A 160 -3.46 10.29 -1.88
N VAL A 161 -3.69 11.20 -2.82
CA VAL A 161 -4.21 12.53 -2.55
C VAL A 161 -5.72 12.45 -2.65
N ASP A 162 -6.44 12.98 -1.67
CA ASP A 162 -7.90 12.99 -1.65
C ASP A 162 -8.44 13.99 -2.68
N LEU A 163 -8.59 13.50 -3.91
CA LEU A 163 -9.17 14.29 -4.98
C LEU A 163 -10.68 14.40 -4.72
N ALA A 164 -11.14 15.58 -4.34
CA ALA A 164 -12.56 15.85 -4.23
C ALA A 164 -13.23 15.48 -5.56
N ALA A 165 -14.28 14.69 -5.50
CA ALA A 165 -15.15 14.54 -6.66
C ALA A 165 -15.52 15.97 -7.08
N PRO A 166 -15.30 16.37 -8.35
CA PRO A 166 -15.74 17.69 -8.78
C PRO A 166 -17.21 17.76 -8.42
N HIS A 167 -17.54 18.68 -7.51
CA HIS A 167 -18.94 19.00 -7.27
C HIS A 167 -19.48 19.29 -8.66
N ARG A 168 -20.41 18.48 -9.12
CA ARG A 168 -21.27 18.85 -10.25
C ARG A 168 -21.98 20.13 -9.82
N THR A 169 -21.24 21.26 -9.86
CA THR A 169 -21.85 22.57 -9.67
C THR A 169 -22.77 22.75 -10.84
N GLY A 170 -24.02 22.39 -10.59
CA GLY A 170 -25.19 22.90 -11.23
C GLY A 170 -25.03 23.44 -12.64
N GLY A 171 -24.80 22.62 -13.66
CA GLY A 171 -25.74 22.65 -14.73
C GLY A 171 -26.94 21.95 -14.11
N ALA A 172 -28.02 22.67 -13.90
CA ALA A 172 -29.26 22.04 -13.59
C ALA A 172 -29.50 21.05 -14.72
N ASP A 173 -29.17 19.77 -14.44
CA ASP A 173 -29.86 18.71 -15.12
C ASP A 173 -31.30 18.94 -14.71
N PRO A 174 -32.22 19.30 -15.62
CA PRO A 174 -33.61 19.56 -15.25
C PRO A 174 -34.28 18.34 -14.61
N HIS A 175 -33.57 17.27 -14.47
CA HIS A 175 -34.01 16.00 -13.94
C HIS A 175 -33.10 15.57 -12.79
N GLY A 176 -33.25 16.25 -11.63
CA GLY A 176 -32.58 15.98 -10.39
C GLY A 176 -32.71 14.54 -9.92
N HIS A 177 -31.70 13.72 -10.15
CA HIS A 177 -31.57 12.39 -9.54
C HIS A 177 -30.40 12.42 -8.57
N ARG A 178 -30.76 12.43 -7.29
CA ARG A 178 -29.87 12.12 -6.18
C ARG A 178 -29.57 10.62 -6.24
N SER A 179 -28.39 10.24 -6.70
CA SER A 179 -27.90 8.88 -6.56
C SER A 179 -27.42 8.66 -5.13
N GLY A 180 -28.30 8.21 -4.30
CA GLY A 180 -27.99 7.68 -2.98
C GLY A 180 -28.58 6.27 -2.89
N GLY A 181 -27.75 5.25 -2.95
CA GLY A 181 -28.06 3.96 -2.36
C GLY A 181 -28.58 2.85 -3.28
N LEU A 182 -27.90 1.71 -3.21
CA LEU A 182 -28.34 0.35 -3.55
C LEU A 182 -28.45 0.00 -5.04
N HIS A 183 -27.47 -0.75 -5.49
CA HIS A 183 -27.44 -1.47 -6.77
C HIS A 183 -28.66 -2.38 -6.89
N HIS A 184 -29.55 -2.04 -7.79
CA HIS A 184 -30.43 -3.00 -8.45
C HIS A 184 -30.10 -2.91 -9.94
N GLU A 185 -29.66 -3.99 -10.53
CA GLU A 185 -29.69 -4.21 -11.98
C GLU A 185 -31.15 -4.08 -12.42
N GLY A 186 -31.51 -2.89 -12.88
CA GLY A 186 -32.87 -2.58 -13.32
C GLY A 186 -32.82 -1.40 -14.26
N GLU A 187 -33.49 -1.56 -15.40
CA GLU A 187 -33.78 -0.46 -16.32
C GLU A 187 -34.46 0.69 -15.55
N GLU A 188 -33.73 1.76 -15.25
CA GLU A 188 -34.25 2.86 -14.48
C GLU A 188 -35.08 3.79 -15.36
N PHE A 189 -36.27 4.12 -14.86
CA PHE A 189 -37.20 5.02 -15.52
C PHE A 189 -36.59 6.41 -15.65
N HIS A 190 -36.33 6.89 -16.89
CA HIS A 190 -35.74 8.20 -17.13
C HIS A 190 -36.78 9.27 -17.41
N ALA A 191 -37.68 9.00 -18.34
CA ALA A 191 -38.70 9.96 -18.74
C ALA A 191 -39.89 9.28 -19.44
N LEU A 192 -41.02 10.01 -19.54
CA LEU A 192 -42.10 9.65 -20.41
C LEU A 192 -42.01 10.56 -21.66
N ARG A 193 -42.08 9.97 -22.85
CA ARG A 193 -42.15 10.69 -24.11
C ARG A 193 -43.30 10.21 -24.96
N PRO A 194 -43.85 11.02 -25.85
CA PRO A 194 -44.82 10.56 -26.82
C PRO A 194 -44.27 9.39 -27.66
N TYR A 195 -45.11 8.45 -27.98
CA TYR A 195 -44.84 7.33 -28.86
C TYR A 195 -44.49 7.82 -30.29
N VAL A 196 -43.44 7.27 -30.85
CA VAL A 196 -43.05 7.46 -32.26
C VAL A 196 -43.16 6.13 -32.99
N LEU A 197 -43.64 6.14 -34.24
CA LEU A 197 -43.78 4.93 -35.02
C LEU A 197 -42.48 4.13 -35.08
N GLY A 198 -42.48 2.89 -34.56
CA GLY A 198 -41.30 2.05 -34.44
C GLY A 198 -40.88 1.79 -33.00
N ASP A 199 -41.44 2.45 -32.02
CA ASP A 199 -41.18 2.14 -30.61
C ASP A 199 -41.83 0.83 -30.19
N ASP A 200 -41.19 0.11 -29.24
CA ASP A 200 -41.68 -1.12 -28.67
C ASP A 200 -42.92 -0.86 -27.79
N LEU A 201 -44.07 -1.42 -28.21
CA LEU A 201 -45.35 -1.30 -27.49
C LEU A 201 -45.31 -1.88 -26.07
N ARG A 202 -44.35 -2.77 -25.73
CA ARG A 202 -44.15 -3.28 -24.38
C ARG A 202 -43.65 -2.20 -23.39
N ARG A 203 -43.10 -1.11 -23.92
CA ARG A 203 -42.61 0.03 -23.14
C ARG A 203 -43.64 1.12 -22.94
N VAL A 204 -44.90 0.95 -23.42
CA VAL A 204 -45.98 1.91 -23.23
C VAL A 204 -46.35 2.00 -21.74
N HIS A 205 -46.40 3.22 -21.23
CA HIS A 205 -46.83 3.48 -19.84
C HIS A 205 -48.35 3.71 -19.83
N TRP A 206 -49.11 2.64 -19.71
CA TRP A 206 -50.56 2.65 -19.79
C TRP A 206 -51.25 3.62 -18.84
N PRO A 207 -50.78 3.82 -17.56
CA PRO A 207 -51.41 4.81 -16.69
C PRO A 207 -51.31 6.28 -17.15
N SER A 208 -50.22 6.64 -17.84
CA SER A 208 -50.06 8.00 -18.40
C SER A 208 -50.76 8.13 -19.73
N THR A 209 -50.75 7.11 -20.57
CA THR A 209 -51.51 7.02 -21.80
C THR A 209 -53.01 7.24 -21.54
N ALA A 210 -53.57 6.64 -20.49
CA ALA A 210 -54.98 6.81 -20.13
C ALA A 210 -55.36 8.21 -19.63
N ARG A 211 -54.38 9.04 -19.27
CA ARG A 211 -54.59 10.42 -18.78
C ARG A 211 -54.40 11.49 -19.86
N HIS A 212 -53.65 11.17 -20.90
CA HIS A 212 -53.24 12.18 -21.88
C HIS A 212 -53.80 11.92 -23.29
N ASP A 213 -54.60 10.86 -23.49
CA ASP A 213 -55.14 10.39 -24.78
C ASP A 213 -54.08 10.18 -25.90
N GLU A 214 -52.81 10.19 -25.53
CA GLU A 214 -51.70 9.92 -26.43
C GLU A 214 -50.84 8.75 -25.89
N LEU A 215 -50.37 7.86 -26.77
CA LEU A 215 -49.48 6.80 -26.38
C LEU A 215 -48.15 7.35 -25.82
N VAL A 216 -47.84 7.03 -24.59
CA VAL A 216 -46.64 7.51 -23.91
C VAL A 216 -45.74 6.31 -23.61
N VAL A 217 -44.47 6.39 -24.01
CA VAL A 217 -43.46 5.32 -23.84
C VAL A 217 -42.49 5.69 -22.73
N ARG A 218 -42.12 4.67 -21.94
CA ARG A 218 -41.05 4.81 -20.93
C ARG A 218 -39.73 4.89 -21.66
N GLN A 219 -39.00 5.96 -21.48
CA GLN A 219 -37.62 6.10 -21.87
C GLN A 219 -36.76 5.61 -20.72
N LEU A 220 -36.09 4.49 -20.95
CA LEU A 220 -35.16 3.93 -19.99
C LEU A 220 -33.78 4.51 -20.22
N ALA A 221 -33.14 5.02 -19.18
CA ALA A 221 -31.74 5.37 -19.27
C ALA A 221 -30.90 4.11 -19.00
N LEU A 222 -30.09 3.75 -19.95
CA LEU A 222 -28.95 2.86 -19.66
C LEU A 222 -27.98 3.66 -18.78
N HIS A 223 -27.87 3.32 -17.50
CA HIS A 223 -26.78 3.79 -16.68
C HIS A 223 -25.48 3.24 -17.26
N ARG A 224 -24.87 4.01 -18.16
CA ARG A 224 -23.50 3.75 -18.55
C ARG A 224 -22.64 4.23 -17.40
N HIS A 225 -22.04 3.31 -16.64
CA HIS A 225 -20.97 3.63 -15.73
C HIS A 225 -19.90 4.41 -16.50
N ALA A 226 -19.50 5.55 -15.98
CA ALA A 226 -18.42 6.29 -16.59
C ALA A 226 -17.16 5.42 -16.45
N ARG A 227 -16.30 5.41 -17.47
CA ARG A 227 -15.07 4.64 -17.44
C ARG A 227 -13.88 5.58 -17.29
N THR A 228 -13.03 5.31 -16.31
CA THR A 228 -11.75 5.98 -16.13
C THR A 228 -10.62 5.03 -16.49
N THR A 229 -9.93 5.33 -17.60
CA THR A 229 -8.73 4.60 -18.02
C THR A 229 -7.49 5.42 -17.71
N VAL A 230 -6.60 4.90 -16.86
CA VAL A 230 -5.32 5.52 -16.55
C VAL A 230 -4.23 4.86 -17.39
N LEU A 231 -3.50 5.68 -18.16
CA LEU A 231 -2.34 5.27 -18.98
C LEU A 231 -1.08 5.76 -18.26
N LEU A 232 -0.33 4.83 -17.65
CA LEU A 232 0.87 5.16 -16.88
C LEU A 232 2.13 4.90 -17.70
N GLU A 233 2.95 5.94 -17.89
CA GLU A 233 4.27 5.81 -18.46
C GLU A 233 5.23 5.20 -17.41
N THR A 234 5.96 4.17 -17.80
CA THR A 234 6.89 3.44 -16.90
C THR A 234 8.30 3.33 -17.45
N ARG A 235 8.61 3.92 -18.62
CA ARG A 235 9.94 3.86 -19.23
C ARG A 235 10.96 4.64 -18.39
N PRO A 236 12.10 4.02 -18.01
CA PRO A 236 13.07 4.61 -17.11
C PRO A 236 13.77 5.86 -17.69
N ASP A 237 13.92 5.92 -19.02
CA ASP A 237 14.52 7.05 -19.74
C ASP A 237 13.69 8.33 -19.68
N LEU A 238 12.40 8.22 -19.37
CA LEU A 238 11.49 9.35 -19.23
C LEU A 238 11.34 9.82 -17.77
N HIS A 239 11.88 9.11 -16.81
CA HIS A 239 11.77 9.46 -15.41
C HIS A 239 13.12 9.86 -14.82
N SER A 240 13.11 10.84 -13.93
CA SER A 240 14.27 11.26 -13.14
C SER A 240 13.87 11.58 -11.70
N GLY A 241 14.79 11.36 -10.75
CA GLY A 241 14.56 11.66 -9.35
C GLY A 241 13.28 10.99 -8.81
N SER A 242 12.37 11.80 -8.30
CA SER A 242 11.09 11.34 -7.72
C SER A 242 9.92 11.33 -8.71
N SER A 243 10.16 11.62 -10.01
CA SER A 243 9.06 11.78 -10.98
C SER A 243 8.23 10.51 -11.15
N PHE A 244 8.87 9.33 -11.11
CA PHE A 244 8.15 8.06 -11.19
C PHE A 244 7.23 7.83 -9.98
N GLU A 245 7.71 8.15 -8.76
CA GLU A 245 6.89 8.05 -7.55
C GLU A 245 5.71 9.02 -7.59
N THR A 246 5.91 10.22 -8.13
CA THR A 246 4.85 11.20 -8.34
C THR A 246 3.82 10.71 -9.36
N ALA A 247 4.26 10.11 -10.47
CA ALA A 247 3.39 9.54 -11.49
C ALA A 247 2.54 8.38 -10.94
N VAL A 248 3.15 7.48 -10.17
CA VAL A 248 2.45 6.36 -9.53
C VAL A 248 1.44 6.85 -8.48
N SER A 249 1.80 7.87 -7.68
CA SER A 249 0.88 8.49 -6.72
C SER A 249 -0.28 9.19 -7.41
N ALA A 250 -0.04 9.85 -8.53
CA ALA A 250 -1.08 10.48 -9.35
C ALA A 250 -2.06 9.41 -9.90
N ALA A 251 -1.53 8.31 -10.45
CA ALA A 251 -2.34 7.20 -10.93
C ALA A 251 -3.23 6.61 -9.83
N ALA A 252 -2.66 6.33 -8.66
CA ALA A 252 -3.40 5.82 -7.51
C ALA A 252 -4.51 6.78 -7.05
N SER A 253 -4.20 8.08 -6.97
CA SER A 253 -5.16 9.11 -6.55
C SER A 253 -6.35 9.20 -7.50
N ILE A 254 -6.10 9.13 -8.81
CA ILE A 254 -7.14 9.19 -9.83
C ILE A 254 -8.02 7.94 -9.80
N LEU A 255 -7.41 6.75 -9.68
CA LEU A 255 -8.16 5.50 -9.60
C LEU A 255 -9.05 5.43 -8.36
N VAL A 256 -8.54 5.87 -7.19
CA VAL A 256 -9.33 5.93 -5.96
C VAL A 256 -10.48 6.94 -6.10
N ALA A 257 -10.23 8.12 -6.68
CA ALA A 257 -11.26 9.11 -6.91
C ALA A 257 -12.32 8.63 -7.92
N ALA A 258 -11.92 7.90 -8.96
CA ALA A 258 -12.81 7.31 -9.96
C ALA A 258 -13.68 6.22 -9.34
N HIS A 259 -13.10 5.32 -8.55
CA HIS A 259 -13.84 4.28 -7.82
C HIS A 259 -14.91 4.87 -6.88
N ARG A 260 -14.56 5.93 -6.14
CA ARG A 260 -15.53 6.63 -5.26
C ARG A 260 -16.70 7.25 -6.03
N ARG A 261 -16.54 7.50 -7.33
CA ARG A 261 -17.64 7.97 -8.21
C ARG A 261 -18.47 6.82 -8.80
N GLY A 262 -18.04 5.57 -8.62
CA GLY A 262 -18.64 4.40 -9.25
C GLY A 262 -18.25 4.24 -10.73
N ASP A 263 -17.08 4.76 -11.14
CA ASP A 263 -16.57 4.57 -12.50
C ASP A 263 -15.98 3.16 -12.64
N GLU A 264 -16.12 2.55 -13.83
CA GLU A 264 -15.31 1.40 -14.24
C GLU A 264 -13.84 1.81 -14.36
N LEU A 265 -12.93 1.01 -13.81
CA LEU A 265 -11.50 1.29 -13.74
C LEU A 265 -10.71 0.45 -14.73
N ARG A 266 -9.71 1.05 -15.37
CA ARG A 266 -8.70 0.36 -16.16
C ARG A 266 -7.36 1.05 -15.99
N LEU A 267 -6.32 0.27 -15.77
CA LEU A 267 -4.93 0.73 -15.70
C LEU A 267 -4.11 0.06 -16.78
N VAL A 268 -3.50 0.85 -17.63
CA VAL A 268 -2.59 0.38 -18.70
C VAL A 268 -1.23 1.04 -18.49
N SER A 269 -0.15 0.30 -18.66
CA SER A 269 1.21 0.84 -18.57
C SER A 269 1.99 0.64 -19.86
N SER A 270 2.97 1.51 -20.12
CA SER A 270 3.92 1.33 -21.23
C SER A 270 4.78 0.07 -21.06
N GLY A 271 4.88 -0.47 -19.84
CA GLY A 271 5.54 -1.74 -19.54
C GLY A 271 4.74 -2.99 -19.91
N GLY A 272 3.58 -2.83 -20.58
CA GLY A 272 2.76 -3.94 -21.08
C GLY A 272 1.71 -4.47 -20.09
N HIS A 273 1.49 -3.81 -18.95
CA HIS A 273 0.40 -4.18 -18.05
C HIS A 273 -0.93 -3.62 -18.55
N ASP A 274 -1.98 -4.42 -18.50
CA ASP A 274 -3.37 -4.05 -18.71
C ASP A 274 -4.22 -4.79 -17.67
N SER A 275 -4.89 -4.05 -16.82
CA SER A 275 -5.67 -4.62 -15.71
C SER A 275 -7.01 -5.23 -16.14
N GLY A 276 -7.45 -5.00 -17.37
CA GLY A 276 -8.85 -5.17 -17.72
C GLY A 276 -9.73 -4.06 -17.14
N ILE A 277 -11.04 -4.24 -17.23
CA ILE A 277 -12.05 -3.25 -16.84
C ILE A 277 -12.96 -3.88 -15.81
N ASP A 278 -13.08 -3.23 -14.64
CA ASP A 278 -13.99 -3.62 -13.57
C ASP A 278 -14.25 -2.42 -12.65
N ASP A 279 -15.30 -2.48 -11.83
CA ASP A 279 -15.68 -1.42 -10.87
C ASP A 279 -15.67 -1.88 -9.41
N ASP A 280 -15.36 -3.15 -9.15
CA ASP A 280 -15.41 -3.72 -7.82
C ASP A 280 -14.23 -3.27 -6.92
N GLU A 281 -14.41 -3.36 -5.60
CA GLU A 281 -13.40 -3.00 -4.60
C GLU A 281 -12.14 -3.89 -4.71
N ARG A 282 -12.30 -5.16 -5.12
CA ARG A 282 -11.18 -6.09 -5.29
C ARG A 282 -10.33 -5.71 -6.48
N HIS A 283 -10.95 -5.20 -7.54
CA HIS A 283 -10.23 -4.69 -8.70
C HIS A 283 -9.38 -3.48 -8.31
N LEU A 284 -9.96 -2.50 -7.61
CA LEU A 284 -9.18 -1.36 -7.08
C LEU A 284 -8.01 -1.82 -6.21
N ASP A 285 -8.24 -2.77 -5.31
CA ASP A 285 -7.18 -3.33 -4.46
C ASP A 285 -6.06 -4.00 -5.28
N THR A 286 -6.42 -4.69 -6.35
CA THR A 286 -5.46 -5.29 -7.30
C THR A 286 -4.64 -4.20 -8.00
N LEU A 287 -5.29 -3.12 -8.46
CA LEU A 287 -4.62 -1.98 -9.08
C LEU A 287 -3.64 -1.29 -8.13
N LEU A 288 -4.06 -1.03 -6.89
CA LEU A 288 -3.21 -0.42 -5.86
C LEU A 288 -2.05 -1.34 -5.48
N THR A 289 -2.27 -2.65 -5.41
CA THR A 289 -1.20 -3.65 -5.16
C THR A 289 -0.18 -3.66 -6.30
N TRP A 290 -0.64 -3.60 -7.55
CA TRP A 290 0.25 -3.49 -8.70
C TRP A 290 1.05 -2.19 -8.67
N LEU A 291 0.38 -1.06 -8.43
CA LEU A 291 1.03 0.25 -8.29
C LEU A 291 2.02 0.30 -7.11
N ALA A 292 1.78 -0.48 -6.04
CA ALA A 292 2.74 -0.59 -4.94
C ALA A 292 4.06 -1.25 -5.36
N THR A 293 4.03 -2.17 -6.31
CA THR A 293 5.18 -2.99 -6.68
C THR A 293 5.79 -2.66 -8.04
N VAL A 294 5.12 -1.82 -8.84
CA VAL A 294 5.62 -1.45 -10.17
C VAL A 294 6.94 -0.69 -10.06
N GLU A 295 7.88 -1.09 -10.92
CA GLU A 295 9.17 -0.44 -11.09
C GLU A 295 9.29 0.09 -12.53
N PRO A 296 10.15 1.10 -12.78
CA PRO A 296 10.45 1.53 -14.14
C PRO A 296 10.93 0.36 -14.99
N ARG A 297 10.34 0.17 -16.16
CA ARG A 297 10.70 -0.91 -17.09
C ARG A 297 10.74 -0.38 -18.52
N THR A 298 11.72 -0.85 -19.27
CA THR A 298 11.75 -0.62 -20.72
C THR A 298 10.49 -1.22 -21.33
N GLY A 299 9.73 -0.41 -22.06
CA GLY A 299 8.45 -0.79 -22.61
C GLY A 299 8.22 -0.20 -23.99
N VAL A 300 7.10 -0.56 -24.58
CA VAL A 300 6.63 0.01 -25.84
C VAL A 300 5.83 1.28 -25.50
N HIS A 301 6.01 2.34 -26.29
CA HIS A 301 5.17 3.52 -26.19
C HIS A 301 3.68 3.14 -26.24
N VAL A 302 2.91 3.56 -25.23
CA VAL A 302 1.46 3.36 -25.21
C VAL A 302 0.85 4.43 -26.10
N PRO A 303 0.31 4.07 -27.25
CA PRO A 303 -0.32 5.06 -28.12
C PRO A 303 -1.53 5.66 -27.39
N PRO A 304 -1.76 6.96 -27.53
CA PRO A 304 -2.91 7.64 -26.93
C PRO A 304 -4.27 7.05 -27.35
N SER A 305 -4.30 6.28 -28.43
CA SER A 305 -5.50 5.59 -28.95
C SER A 305 -5.97 4.37 -28.14
N VAL A 306 -5.23 3.94 -27.11
CA VAL A 306 -5.66 2.83 -26.22
C VAL A 306 -6.86 3.24 -25.35
N GLY A 307 -7.21 4.54 -25.35
CA GLY A 307 -8.44 5.05 -24.75
C GLY A 307 -9.66 4.47 -25.47
N ASP A 308 -10.49 3.77 -24.72
CA ASP A 308 -11.73 3.18 -25.19
C ASP A 308 -12.70 4.26 -25.71
N ARG A 309 -13.53 3.92 -26.72
CA ARG A 309 -14.52 4.85 -27.31
C ARG A 309 -15.54 5.39 -26.31
N HIS A 310 -15.59 4.84 -25.09
CA HIS A 310 -16.59 5.13 -24.05
C HIS A 310 -16.04 5.79 -22.78
N GLY A 311 -14.74 6.11 -22.71
CA GLY A 311 -14.12 6.72 -21.54
C GLY A 311 -13.20 7.88 -21.89
N SER A 312 -12.90 8.71 -20.90
CA SER A 312 -11.87 9.75 -21.03
C SER A 312 -10.55 9.20 -20.45
N PRO A 313 -9.55 8.91 -21.32
CA PRO A 313 -8.27 8.42 -20.84
C PRO A 313 -7.54 9.54 -20.08
N VAL A 314 -6.91 9.16 -18.98
CA VAL A 314 -5.98 10.03 -18.23
C VAL A 314 -4.58 9.49 -18.45
N ARG A 315 -3.80 10.17 -19.28
CA ARG A 315 -2.40 9.83 -19.53
C ARG A 315 -1.52 10.48 -18.47
N ILE A 316 -0.64 9.72 -17.87
CA ILE A 316 0.35 10.20 -16.91
C ILE A 316 1.72 9.91 -17.50
N THR A 317 2.45 10.97 -17.80
CA THR A 317 3.78 10.93 -18.42
C THR A 317 4.67 12.04 -17.84
N THR A 318 5.82 12.30 -18.43
CA THR A 318 6.75 13.35 -17.99
C THR A 318 6.97 14.39 -19.06
N ASP A 319 7.63 15.47 -18.69
CA ASP A 319 8.09 16.54 -19.60
C ASP A 319 9.19 16.08 -20.58
N LEU A 320 9.78 14.90 -20.37
CA LEU A 320 10.74 14.26 -21.28
C LEU A 320 10.07 13.44 -22.39
N ASP A 321 8.75 13.24 -22.32
CA ASP A 321 8.02 12.45 -23.32
C ASP A 321 8.04 13.19 -24.68
N PRO A 322 8.51 12.56 -25.77
CA PRO A 322 8.57 13.18 -27.09
C PRO A 322 7.23 13.74 -27.57
N ASP A 323 6.10 13.10 -27.25
CA ASP A 323 4.78 13.56 -27.65
C ASP A 323 4.38 14.85 -26.92
N VAL A 324 4.79 15.00 -25.65
CA VAL A 324 4.58 16.23 -24.87
C VAL A 324 5.46 17.33 -25.44
N VAL A 325 6.76 17.03 -25.70
CA VAL A 325 7.71 17.97 -26.28
C VAL A 325 7.26 18.46 -27.67
N ALA A 326 6.78 17.55 -28.53
CA ALA A 326 6.29 17.87 -29.85
C ALA A 326 4.91 18.57 -29.87
N GLY A 327 4.24 18.68 -28.73
CA GLY A 327 2.91 19.25 -28.63
C GLY A 327 1.83 18.44 -29.33
N THR A 328 2.09 17.19 -29.67
CA THR A 328 1.18 16.28 -30.39
C THR A 328 0.15 15.65 -29.45
N GLY A 329 0.39 15.65 -28.14
CA GLY A 329 -0.52 15.13 -27.11
C GLY A 329 -1.88 15.87 -27.00
N ARG A 330 -2.08 16.93 -27.79
CA ARG A 330 -3.28 17.78 -27.79
C ARG A 330 -4.48 17.24 -28.56
N ARG A 331 -4.32 16.13 -29.31
CA ARG A 331 -5.37 15.68 -30.27
C ARG A 331 -6.36 14.68 -29.68
N ASP A 332 -6.12 14.15 -28.50
CA ASP A 332 -7.00 13.17 -27.87
C ASP A 332 -7.98 13.79 -26.90
N ARG A 333 -9.18 13.22 -26.83
CA ARG A 333 -10.28 13.64 -25.93
C ARG A 333 -9.99 13.40 -24.43
N GLY A 334 -8.73 13.10 -24.06
CA GLY A 334 -8.29 12.77 -22.70
C GLY A 334 -7.57 13.93 -21.99
N ILE A 335 -7.24 13.68 -20.76
CA ILE A 335 -6.40 14.55 -19.92
C ILE A 335 -4.99 13.99 -19.91
N THR A 336 -3.99 14.83 -20.14
CA THR A 336 -2.59 14.46 -19.98
C THR A 336 -2.03 15.16 -18.75
N ILE A 337 -1.58 14.35 -17.78
CA ILE A 337 -0.86 14.81 -16.60
C ILE A 337 0.62 14.64 -16.88
N VAL A 338 1.33 15.74 -16.89
CA VAL A 338 2.79 15.78 -17.10
C VAL A 338 3.46 15.96 -15.76
N VAL A 339 4.27 14.99 -15.37
CA VAL A 339 5.09 15.10 -14.16
C VAL A 339 6.40 15.78 -14.53
N SER A 340 6.68 16.92 -13.92
CA SER A 340 7.94 17.65 -14.16
C SER A 340 9.12 16.87 -13.58
N THR A 341 10.17 16.73 -14.37
CA THR A 341 11.40 16.05 -13.97
C THR A 341 12.44 17.03 -13.37
N ASP A 342 12.28 18.33 -13.65
CA ASP A 342 13.18 19.39 -13.17
C ASP A 342 12.59 20.20 -11.99
N GLY A 343 11.39 19.84 -11.52
CA GLY A 343 10.71 20.49 -10.41
C GLY A 343 10.11 21.87 -10.73
N ARG A 344 10.06 22.25 -12.01
CA ARG A 344 9.47 23.52 -12.44
C ARG A 344 7.97 23.36 -12.72
N PRO A 345 7.14 24.30 -12.27
CA PRO A 345 5.74 24.31 -12.67
C PRO A 345 5.62 24.53 -14.18
N GLY A 346 5.03 23.59 -14.88
CA GLY A 346 4.87 23.67 -16.32
C GLY A 346 3.69 24.57 -16.75
N GLN A 347 3.55 24.77 -18.07
CA GLN A 347 2.46 25.52 -18.65
C GLN A 347 1.13 24.78 -18.49
N ARG A 348 0.09 25.49 -18.09
CA ARG A 348 -1.29 25.00 -18.15
C ARG A 348 -1.84 25.20 -19.56
N ALA A 349 -2.26 24.13 -20.19
CA ALA A 349 -2.94 24.17 -21.49
C ALA A 349 -4.23 23.33 -21.42
N PRO A 350 -5.23 23.58 -22.27
CA PRO A 350 -6.42 22.75 -22.31
C PRO A 350 -6.08 21.28 -22.52
N GLY A 351 -6.49 20.41 -21.59
CA GLY A 351 -6.21 18.97 -21.62
C GLY A 351 -4.79 18.55 -21.18
N LEU A 352 -3.92 19.51 -20.82
CA LEU A 352 -2.57 19.23 -20.35
C LEU A 352 -2.29 19.96 -19.04
N VAL A 353 -1.88 19.22 -18.02
CA VAL A 353 -1.61 19.72 -16.68
C VAL A 353 -0.26 19.24 -16.23
N THR A 354 0.58 20.14 -15.75
CA THR A 354 1.89 19.79 -15.18
C THR A 354 1.81 19.80 -13.65
N ILE A 355 2.37 18.77 -13.05
CA ILE A 355 2.53 18.63 -11.60
C ILE A 355 3.99 18.36 -11.25
N THR A 356 4.42 18.80 -10.08
CA THR A 356 5.75 18.52 -9.53
C THR A 356 5.67 17.55 -8.35
N ARG A 357 4.57 17.58 -7.62
CA ARG A 357 4.28 16.74 -6.47
C ARG A 357 2.86 16.19 -6.56
N PRO A 358 2.56 15.07 -5.91
CA PRO A 358 1.20 14.51 -5.92
C PRO A 358 0.14 15.51 -5.42
N ASP A 359 0.48 16.37 -4.45
CA ASP A 359 -0.46 17.33 -3.86
C ASP A 359 -0.90 18.42 -4.86
N ASP A 360 -0.11 18.68 -5.90
CA ASP A 360 -0.46 19.65 -6.94
C ASP A 360 -1.73 19.22 -7.70
N LEU A 361 -2.10 17.93 -7.62
CA LEU A 361 -3.36 17.43 -8.17
C LEU A 361 -4.59 18.08 -7.54
N LEU A 362 -4.54 18.50 -6.27
CA LEU A 362 -5.67 19.17 -5.59
C LEU A 362 -6.06 20.46 -6.29
N GLU A 363 -5.09 21.19 -6.84
CA GLU A 363 -5.32 22.47 -7.50
C GLU A 363 -5.79 22.32 -8.94
N VAL A 364 -5.38 21.26 -9.60
CA VAL A 364 -5.55 21.10 -11.05
C VAL A 364 -6.67 20.14 -11.42
N TRP A 365 -6.99 19.16 -10.57
CA TRP A 365 -8.00 18.13 -10.84
C TRP A 365 -9.42 18.67 -11.01
N PRO A 366 -9.91 19.66 -10.24
CA PRO A 366 -11.25 20.21 -10.43
C PRO A 366 -11.46 20.89 -11.80
N VAL A 367 -10.37 21.39 -12.39
CA VAL A 367 -10.37 22.08 -13.67
C VAL A 367 -10.35 21.11 -14.86
N THR A 368 -9.80 19.92 -14.65
CA THR A 368 -9.50 18.95 -15.71
C THR A 368 -10.40 17.73 -15.72
N ALA A 369 -11.29 17.58 -14.71
CA ALA A 369 -12.17 16.42 -14.64
C ALA A 369 -13.00 16.26 -15.93
N PRO A 370 -13.04 15.04 -16.52
CA PRO A 370 -13.80 14.81 -17.74
C PRO A 370 -15.28 15.16 -17.54
N GLY A 371 -15.78 16.09 -18.33
CA GLY A 371 -17.18 16.55 -18.28
C GLY A 371 -17.38 18.07 -18.24
N ARG A 372 -16.32 18.86 -18.10
CA ARG A 372 -16.44 20.32 -18.14
C ARG A 372 -15.85 20.85 -19.47
N ALA A 373 -16.74 21.14 -20.42
CA ALA A 373 -16.38 22.05 -21.50
C ALA A 373 -16.06 23.43 -20.87
N PRO A 374 -15.01 24.15 -21.31
CA PRO A 374 -14.76 25.49 -20.81
C PRO A 374 -15.99 26.36 -21.13
N ALA A 375 -16.53 27.00 -20.10
CA ALA A 375 -17.52 28.05 -20.28
C ALA A 375 -16.90 29.12 -21.20
N GLY A 376 -17.55 29.36 -22.34
CA GLY A 376 -17.05 30.25 -23.36
C GLY A 376 -16.70 31.62 -22.79
N ALA A 377 -15.50 32.06 -23.15
CA ALA A 377 -15.16 33.46 -23.09
C ALA A 377 -16.01 34.17 -24.14
N SER A 378 -16.96 34.95 -23.69
CA SER A 378 -17.57 36.07 -24.46
C SER A 378 -16.75 37.31 -24.23
#